data_390f85fd36b255cc22bc5bb5f3d4f234
#
_entry.id   390f85fd36b255cc22bc5bb5f3d4f234
#
_cell.length_a   1.000
_cell.length_b   1.000
_cell.length_c   1.000
_cell.angle_alpha   90.00
_cell.angle_beta   90.00
_cell.angle_gamma   90.00
#
_symmetry.space_group_name_H-M   'P 1'
#
loop_
_entity.id
_entity.type
_entity.pdbx_description
1 polymer ?
#
loop_
_entity_poly.entity_id
_entity_poly.type
_entity_poly.pdbx_seq_one_letter_code
_entity_poly.pdbx_strand_id
1 'polypeptide(L)'
;MQDSSSIPTEASPARILSREDAIRWARSLLSEGEFVVLDSETTGLGNPIDFVEVGVLSSRGKPLFDSLIKPSCRIDPRAARVHGHTVESLAGERRFFEVYPDLLDVVWAKRVVVYNASYDRRVWDAAVGRLGARAALAGELAPWECAMRAFAAYVGERSKRGGYKSQKLPSAKHTAIGDAQATLRLIERMAEGD
;
A
#
# COMPACT_ATOMS: atom_id res chain seq x y z
N MET A 1 11.55 12.64 38.31
CA MET A 1 11.98 11.37 37.68
C MET A 1 11.20 11.28 36.39
N GLN A 2 11.87 11.58 35.27
CA GLN A 2 11.29 11.58 33.92
C GLN A 2 11.55 10.21 33.32
N ASP A 3 10.49 9.49 33.05
CA ASP A 3 10.57 8.22 32.32
C ASP A 3 10.50 8.55 30.82
N SER A 4 11.66 8.51 30.19
CA SER A 4 11.79 8.70 28.76
C SER A 4 11.47 7.35 28.08
N SER A 5 10.21 7.17 27.69
CA SER A 5 9.82 6.08 26.80
C SER A 5 10.48 6.29 25.45
N SER A 6 11.58 5.59 25.24
CA SER A 6 12.28 5.47 23.97
C SER A 6 11.38 4.83 22.92
N ILE A 7 11.10 5.59 21.86
CA ILE A 7 10.49 5.10 20.63
C ILE A 7 11.40 3.99 20.07
N PRO A 8 10.85 2.83 19.68
CA PRO A 8 11.67 1.77 19.11
C PRO A 8 12.33 2.26 17.82
N THR A 9 13.64 2.24 17.81
CA THR A 9 14.50 2.60 16.68
C THR A 9 14.17 1.72 15.47
N GLU A 10 14.01 2.37 14.32
CA GLU A 10 13.80 1.86 12.97
C GLU A 10 14.39 0.47 12.71
N ALA A 11 13.52 -0.51 12.56
CA ALA A 11 13.88 -1.70 11.80
C ALA A 11 13.90 -1.31 10.32
N SER A 12 15.07 -1.11 9.76
CA SER A 12 15.26 -0.93 8.32
C SER A 12 14.54 -2.06 7.59
N PRO A 13 13.72 -1.80 6.55
CA PRO A 13 12.95 -2.84 5.88
C PRO A 13 13.90 -3.98 5.45
N ALA A 14 13.58 -5.20 5.85
CA ALA A 14 14.42 -6.37 5.62
C ALA A 14 14.83 -6.44 4.14
N ARG A 15 16.13 -6.55 3.87
CA ARG A 15 16.66 -6.60 2.51
C ARG A 15 16.37 -7.98 1.91
N ILE A 16 15.31 -8.09 1.12
CA ILE A 16 14.91 -9.33 0.47
C ILE A 16 15.79 -9.56 -0.76
N LEU A 17 16.69 -10.54 -0.67
CA LEU A 17 17.69 -10.84 -1.69
C LEU A 17 17.54 -12.23 -2.30
N SER A 18 16.72 -13.12 -1.72
CA SER A 18 16.52 -14.49 -2.16
C SER A 18 15.07 -14.94 -1.95
N ARG A 19 14.74 -16.12 -2.47
CA ARG A 19 13.45 -16.79 -2.22
C ARG A 19 13.26 -17.06 -0.74
N GLU A 20 14.30 -17.53 -0.06
CA GLU A 20 14.27 -17.83 1.38
C GLU A 20 14.04 -16.56 2.22
N ASP A 21 14.59 -15.41 1.79
CA ASP A 21 14.32 -14.14 2.44
C ASP A 21 12.85 -13.73 2.27
N ALA A 22 12.27 -13.94 1.09
CA ALA A 22 10.86 -13.65 0.84
C ALA A 22 9.94 -14.53 1.69
N ILE A 23 10.24 -15.81 1.83
CA ILE A 23 9.51 -16.76 2.68
C ILE A 23 9.62 -16.35 4.15
N ARG A 24 10.83 -16.03 4.65
CA ARG A 24 11.02 -15.57 6.03
C ARG A 24 10.25 -14.27 6.31
N TRP A 25 10.30 -13.32 5.38
CA TRP A 25 9.55 -12.07 5.49
C TRP A 25 8.05 -12.31 5.61
N ALA A 26 7.48 -13.16 4.74
CA ALA A 26 6.06 -13.48 4.76
C ALA A 26 5.65 -14.18 6.07
N ARG A 27 6.46 -15.15 6.55
CA ARG A 27 6.24 -15.86 7.82
C ARG A 27 6.31 -14.91 9.01
N SER A 28 7.29 -13.99 9.04
CA SER A 28 7.42 -12.98 10.10
C SER A 28 6.18 -12.08 10.17
N LEU A 29 5.71 -11.55 9.02
CA LEU A 29 4.48 -10.76 8.96
C LEU A 29 3.28 -11.51 9.56
N LEU A 30 3.05 -12.74 9.12
CA LEU A 30 1.90 -13.53 9.56
C LEU A 30 1.99 -13.94 11.03
N SER A 31 3.20 -14.23 11.54
CA SER A 31 3.40 -14.61 12.94
C SER A 31 3.25 -13.42 13.90
N GLU A 32 3.71 -12.24 13.52
CA GLU A 32 3.54 -11.02 14.30
C GLU A 32 2.09 -10.54 14.29
N GLY A 33 1.37 -10.70 13.16
CA GLY A 33 -0.07 -10.47 13.04
C GLY A 33 -0.50 -9.00 13.12
N GLU A 34 0.41 -8.06 13.33
CA GLU A 34 0.14 -6.63 13.53
C GLU A 34 0.50 -5.78 12.32
N PHE A 35 0.04 -6.17 11.14
CA PHE A 35 0.19 -5.38 9.92
C PHE A 35 -1.16 -5.10 9.25
N VAL A 36 -1.15 -4.15 8.35
CA VAL A 36 -2.27 -3.87 7.44
C VAL A 36 -1.80 -4.01 6.00
N VAL A 37 -2.73 -4.38 5.11
CA VAL A 37 -2.49 -4.40 3.66
C VAL A 37 -3.28 -3.25 3.06
N LEU A 38 -2.60 -2.32 2.43
CA LEU A 38 -3.18 -1.19 1.72
C LEU A 38 -3.02 -1.40 0.21
N ASP A 39 -4.04 -1.04 -0.53
CA ASP A 39 -3.99 -0.87 -1.97
C ASP A 39 -4.79 0.35 -2.39
N SER A 40 -4.49 0.90 -3.56
CA SER A 40 -5.18 2.09 -4.06
C SER A 40 -5.37 2.09 -5.57
N GLU A 41 -6.53 2.58 -6.01
CA GLU A 41 -6.72 3.04 -7.39
C GLU A 41 -6.46 4.54 -7.48
N THR A 42 -5.92 4.97 -8.60
CA THR A 42 -5.40 6.33 -8.73
C THR A 42 -5.78 6.98 -10.07
N THR A 43 -5.58 8.28 -10.15
CA THR A 43 -5.83 9.05 -11.39
C THR A 43 -4.89 8.69 -12.55
N GLY A 44 -3.87 7.84 -12.33
CA GLY A 44 -2.94 7.37 -13.35
C GLY A 44 -1.48 7.48 -12.93
N LEU A 45 -0.56 7.29 -13.88
CA LEU A 45 0.89 7.26 -13.62
C LEU A 45 1.56 8.63 -13.67
N GLY A 46 0.84 9.66 -14.10
CA GLY A 46 1.36 11.01 -14.37
C GLY A 46 1.54 11.87 -13.13
N ASN A 47 1.73 13.16 -13.35
CA ASN A 47 1.72 14.21 -12.35
C ASN A 47 0.92 15.39 -12.94
N PRO A 48 -0.11 15.93 -12.24
CA PRO A 48 -0.50 15.58 -10.87
C PRO A 48 -1.13 14.18 -10.75
N ILE A 49 -1.01 13.58 -9.55
CA ILE A 49 -1.56 12.28 -9.23
C ILE A 49 -2.40 12.37 -7.96
N ASP A 50 -3.48 11.57 -7.88
CA ASP A 50 -4.35 11.52 -6.70
C ASP A 50 -5.00 10.15 -6.55
N PHE A 51 -5.54 9.87 -5.37
CA PHE A 51 -6.35 8.69 -5.12
C PHE A 51 -7.74 8.82 -5.76
N VAL A 52 -8.30 7.70 -6.21
CA VAL A 52 -9.71 7.54 -6.59
C VAL A 52 -10.41 6.48 -5.73
N GLU A 53 -9.65 5.54 -5.19
CA GLU A 53 -10.12 4.54 -4.24
C GLU A 53 -8.96 4.14 -3.33
N VAL A 54 -9.24 3.90 -2.03
CA VAL A 54 -8.27 3.33 -1.08
C VAL A 54 -8.94 2.26 -0.27
N GLY A 55 -8.29 1.10 -0.19
CA GLY A 55 -8.71 -0.04 0.62
C GLY A 55 -7.62 -0.46 1.60
N VAL A 56 -7.99 -0.75 2.84
CA VAL A 56 -7.09 -1.27 3.86
C VAL A 56 -7.71 -2.48 4.55
N LEU A 57 -6.95 -3.57 4.58
CA LEU A 57 -7.29 -4.80 5.29
C LEU A 57 -6.41 -4.99 6.52
N SER A 58 -6.97 -5.60 7.55
CA SER A 58 -6.17 -6.18 8.62
C SER A 58 -5.37 -7.39 8.11
N SER A 59 -4.36 -7.81 8.86
CA SER A 59 -3.61 -9.06 8.66
C SER A 59 -4.48 -10.32 8.58
N ARG A 60 -5.74 -10.25 9.04
CA ARG A 60 -6.74 -11.34 8.99
C ARG A 60 -7.76 -11.17 7.87
N GLY A 61 -7.52 -10.27 6.92
CA GLY A 61 -8.39 -10.02 5.76
C GLY A 61 -9.69 -9.25 6.07
N LYS A 62 -9.86 -8.71 7.29
CA LYS A 62 -11.03 -7.87 7.62
C LYS A 62 -10.83 -6.47 7.04
N PRO A 63 -11.79 -5.92 6.26
CA PRO A 63 -11.76 -4.53 5.85
C PRO A 63 -11.75 -3.59 7.07
N LEU A 64 -10.77 -2.69 7.10
CA LEU A 64 -10.61 -1.64 8.11
C LEU A 64 -10.95 -0.27 7.54
N PHE A 65 -10.69 -0.08 6.25
CA PHE A 65 -11.02 1.11 5.51
C PHE A 65 -11.33 0.74 4.06
N ASP A 66 -12.37 1.33 3.49
CA ASP A 66 -12.76 1.15 2.09
C ASP A 66 -13.51 2.42 1.66
N SER A 67 -12.92 3.20 0.76
CA SER A 67 -13.51 4.47 0.36
C SER A 67 -13.17 4.84 -1.07
N LEU A 68 -14.19 5.22 -1.83
CA LEU A 68 -14.02 6.02 -3.02
C LEU A 68 -13.63 7.45 -2.63
N ILE A 69 -12.84 8.09 -3.48
CA ILE A 69 -12.29 9.43 -3.23
C ILE A 69 -12.48 10.29 -4.48
N LYS A 70 -13.06 11.48 -4.28
CA LYS A 70 -13.14 12.49 -5.32
C LYS A 70 -11.76 13.09 -5.56
N PRO A 71 -11.12 12.83 -6.72
CA PRO A 71 -9.77 13.31 -6.97
C PRO A 71 -9.73 14.82 -7.18
N SER A 72 -8.57 15.41 -6.93
CA SER A 72 -8.29 16.84 -7.16
C SER A 72 -7.79 17.13 -8.58
N CYS A 73 -7.52 16.10 -9.38
CA CYS A 73 -7.03 16.22 -10.74
C CYS A 73 -7.77 15.27 -11.70
N ARG A 74 -7.50 15.43 -12.99
CA ARG A 74 -8.12 14.61 -14.05
C ARG A 74 -7.67 13.15 -13.94
N ILE A 75 -8.59 12.23 -14.19
CA ILE A 75 -8.29 10.79 -14.32
C ILE A 75 -7.80 10.51 -15.74
N ASP A 76 -6.65 9.82 -15.85
CA ASP A 76 -6.16 9.33 -17.14
C ASP A 76 -7.15 8.30 -17.71
N PRO A 77 -7.54 8.41 -19.00
CA PRO A 77 -8.47 7.46 -19.61
C PRO A 77 -7.97 5.99 -19.56
N ARG A 78 -6.67 5.75 -19.45
CA ARG A 78 -6.12 4.41 -19.30
C ARG A 78 -6.38 3.87 -17.87
N ALA A 79 -6.22 4.71 -16.86
CA ALA A 79 -6.53 4.37 -15.48
C ALA A 79 -8.04 4.11 -15.33
N ALA A 80 -8.90 5.01 -15.85
CA ALA A 80 -10.35 4.84 -15.85
C ALA A 80 -10.81 3.52 -16.49
N ARG A 81 -10.13 3.05 -17.55
CA ARG A 81 -10.44 1.75 -18.15
C ARG A 81 -10.04 0.56 -17.30
N VAL A 82 -9.08 0.72 -16.39
CA VAL A 82 -8.61 -0.33 -15.49
C VAL A 82 -9.55 -0.49 -14.31
N HIS A 83 -9.81 0.59 -13.56
CA HIS A 83 -10.60 0.55 -12.32
C HIS A 83 -12.07 0.95 -12.50
N GLY A 84 -12.47 1.46 -13.68
CA GLY A 84 -13.88 1.78 -14.01
C GLY A 84 -14.39 3.13 -13.47
N HIS A 85 -13.61 3.86 -12.66
CA HIS A 85 -14.05 5.14 -12.10
C HIS A 85 -13.83 6.29 -13.06
N THR A 86 -14.80 7.23 -13.10
CA THR A 86 -14.72 8.49 -13.85
C THR A 86 -14.88 9.67 -12.91
N VAL A 87 -14.55 10.88 -13.37
CA VAL A 87 -14.74 12.10 -12.59
C VAL A 87 -16.23 12.29 -12.22
N GLU A 88 -17.11 11.91 -13.12
CA GLU A 88 -18.58 12.01 -12.94
C GLU A 88 -19.05 11.00 -11.88
N SER A 89 -18.59 9.75 -11.92
CA SER A 89 -18.97 8.73 -10.94
C SER A 89 -18.49 9.07 -9.53
N LEU A 90 -17.37 9.80 -9.41
CA LEU A 90 -16.78 10.22 -8.13
C LEU A 90 -17.21 11.64 -7.70
N ALA A 91 -18.11 12.30 -8.42
CA ALA A 91 -18.46 13.70 -8.15
C ALA A 91 -19.07 13.94 -6.76
N GLY A 92 -19.80 12.95 -6.23
CA GLY A 92 -20.44 12.98 -4.90
C GLY A 92 -19.56 12.47 -3.75
N GLU A 93 -18.39 11.92 -4.06
CA GLU A 93 -17.53 11.30 -3.06
C GLU A 93 -16.75 12.33 -2.23
N ARG A 94 -16.31 11.90 -1.04
CA ARG A 94 -15.47 12.71 -0.16
C ARG A 94 -14.09 12.96 -0.81
N ARG A 95 -13.52 14.13 -0.59
CA ARG A 95 -12.14 14.41 -0.99
C ARG A 95 -11.13 13.77 -0.04
N PHE A 96 -9.88 13.62 -0.47
CA PHE A 96 -8.84 13.02 0.34
C PHE A 96 -8.70 13.65 1.73
N PHE A 97 -8.77 14.99 1.84
CA PHE A 97 -8.65 15.67 3.14
C PHE A 97 -9.78 15.32 4.13
N GLU A 98 -10.95 14.87 3.64
CA GLU A 98 -12.11 14.49 4.46
C GLU A 98 -12.00 13.04 4.94
N VAL A 99 -11.34 12.17 4.19
CA VAL A 99 -11.14 10.76 4.54
C VAL A 99 -9.79 10.50 5.23
N TYR A 100 -8.87 11.43 5.12
CA TYR A 100 -7.51 11.29 5.62
C TYR A 100 -7.40 10.98 7.12
N PRO A 101 -8.17 11.64 8.03
CA PRO A 101 -8.14 11.30 9.45
C PRO A 101 -8.50 9.84 9.71
N ASP A 102 -9.60 9.35 9.11
CA ASP A 102 -10.07 7.96 9.26
C ASP A 102 -9.04 6.97 8.71
N LEU A 103 -8.44 7.28 7.55
CA LEU A 103 -7.40 6.46 6.93
C LEU A 103 -6.13 6.45 7.78
N LEU A 104 -5.74 7.60 8.31
CA LEU A 104 -4.57 7.73 9.18
C LEU A 104 -4.71 6.87 10.43
N ASP A 105 -5.85 6.90 11.10
CA ASP A 105 -6.12 6.09 12.31
C ASP A 105 -5.94 4.59 12.06
N VAL A 106 -6.26 4.13 10.85
CA VAL A 106 -6.12 2.72 10.46
C VAL A 106 -4.67 2.32 10.20
N VAL A 107 -3.86 3.21 9.62
CA VAL A 107 -2.46 2.91 9.23
C VAL A 107 -1.43 3.39 10.25
N TRP A 108 -1.83 4.22 11.22
CA TRP A 108 -0.93 4.81 12.22
C TRP A 108 -0.28 3.73 13.08
N ALA A 109 1.03 3.84 13.28
CA ALA A 109 1.85 2.91 14.05
C ALA A 109 1.73 1.42 13.61
N LYS A 110 1.23 1.17 12.39
CA LYS A 110 1.15 -0.17 11.81
C LYS A 110 2.26 -0.40 10.79
N ARG A 111 2.69 -1.64 10.64
CA ARG A 111 3.42 -2.07 9.45
C ARG A 111 2.43 -2.04 8.27
N VAL A 112 2.71 -1.24 7.27
CA VAL A 112 1.86 -1.12 6.08
C VAL A 112 2.50 -1.90 4.93
N VAL A 113 1.82 -2.93 4.48
CA VAL A 113 2.24 -3.72 3.31
C VAL A 113 1.44 -3.28 2.10
N VAL A 114 2.11 -3.02 1.00
CA VAL A 114 1.51 -2.60 -0.28
C VAL A 114 2.10 -3.44 -1.40
N TYR A 115 1.31 -3.77 -2.42
CA TYR A 115 1.88 -4.53 -3.53
C TYR A 115 3.04 -3.79 -4.19
N ASN A 116 2.84 -2.55 -4.62
CA ASN A 116 3.90 -1.69 -5.19
C ASN A 116 4.13 -0.45 -4.31
N ALA A 117 4.73 -0.65 -3.15
CA ALA A 117 4.86 0.38 -2.12
C ALA A 117 5.48 1.71 -2.61
N SER A 118 6.42 1.68 -3.56
CA SER A 118 7.03 2.91 -4.09
C SER A 118 6.04 3.77 -4.89
N TYR A 119 5.07 3.13 -5.54
CA TYR A 119 4.04 3.83 -6.30
C TYR A 119 3.01 4.47 -5.37
N ASP A 120 2.40 3.67 -4.50
CA ASP A 120 1.36 4.14 -3.59
C ASP A 120 1.91 5.17 -2.59
N ARG A 121 3.16 5.01 -2.14
CA ARG A 121 3.83 6.00 -1.31
C ARG A 121 3.98 7.35 -2.03
N ARG A 122 4.31 7.36 -3.31
CA ARG A 122 4.37 8.60 -4.11
C ARG A 122 3.00 9.27 -4.19
N VAL A 123 1.92 8.49 -4.36
CA VAL A 123 0.55 9.03 -4.38
C VAL A 123 0.18 9.60 -3.01
N TRP A 124 0.50 8.87 -1.95
CA TRP A 124 0.31 9.30 -0.57
C TRP A 124 1.02 10.62 -0.30
N ASP A 125 2.31 10.70 -0.59
CA ASP A 125 3.11 11.90 -0.37
C ASP A 125 2.56 13.11 -1.16
N ALA A 126 2.10 12.89 -2.39
CA ALA A 126 1.47 13.93 -3.20
C ALA A 126 0.13 14.38 -2.61
N ALA A 127 -0.70 13.45 -2.14
CA ALA A 127 -2.00 13.75 -1.54
C ALA A 127 -1.84 14.47 -0.19
N VAL A 128 -0.97 13.97 0.68
CA VAL A 128 -0.66 14.58 1.99
C VAL A 128 0.00 15.95 1.82
N GLY A 129 0.91 16.09 0.85
CA GLY A 129 1.55 17.39 0.56
C GLY A 129 0.54 18.49 0.21
N ARG A 130 -0.62 18.13 -0.39
CA ARG A 130 -1.70 19.09 -0.68
C ARG A 130 -2.49 19.50 0.56
N LEU A 131 -2.39 18.78 1.67
CA LEU A 131 -3.06 19.13 2.93
C LEU A 131 -2.38 20.30 3.66
N GLY A 132 -1.13 20.59 3.32
CA GLY A 132 -0.35 21.66 3.96
C GLY A 132 -0.22 21.46 5.48
N ALA A 133 -0.49 22.50 6.27
CA ALA A 133 -0.39 22.44 7.74
C ALA A 133 -1.32 21.39 8.38
N ARG A 134 -2.39 20.96 7.71
CA ARG A 134 -3.28 19.88 8.19
C ARG A 134 -2.60 18.50 8.22
N ALA A 135 -1.54 18.31 7.41
CA ALA A 135 -0.74 17.11 7.42
C ALA A 135 0.22 17.00 8.62
N ALA A 136 0.47 18.09 9.33
CA ALA A 136 1.41 18.14 10.46
C ALA A 136 0.99 17.25 11.65
N LEU A 137 -0.23 16.73 11.66
CA LEU A 137 -0.71 15.74 12.64
C LEU A 137 -0.28 14.29 12.28
N ALA A 138 0.15 14.06 11.06
CA ALA A 138 0.72 12.78 10.67
C ALA A 138 2.22 12.82 10.96
N GLY A 139 2.63 12.35 12.12
CA GLY A 139 4.03 11.99 12.35
C GLY A 139 4.55 11.08 11.25
N GLU A 140 5.82 10.76 11.23
CA GLU A 140 6.40 9.87 10.23
C GLU A 140 5.72 8.51 10.32
N LEU A 141 5.01 8.12 9.25
CA LEU A 141 4.52 6.75 9.12
C LEU A 141 5.71 5.80 9.04
N ALA A 142 5.59 4.63 9.63
CA ALA A 142 6.56 3.56 9.47
C ALA A 142 6.86 3.32 7.97
N PRO A 143 8.06 2.88 7.60
CA PRO A 143 8.38 2.54 6.22
C PRO A 143 7.39 1.51 5.67
N TRP A 144 6.88 1.75 4.46
CA TRP A 144 5.97 0.81 3.81
C TRP A 144 6.74 -0.36 3.22
N GLU A 145 6.19 -1.55 3.37
CA GLU A 145 6.78 -2.79 2.88
C GLU A 145 6.20 -3.19 1.52
N CYS A 146 7.08 -3.64 0.62
CA CYS A 146 6.72 -3.90 -0.77
C CYS A 146 6.58 -5.40 -1.06
N ALA A 147 5.34 -5.89 -1.16
CA ALA A 147 5.07 -7.29 -1.48
C ALA A 147 5.54 -7.70 -2.90
N MET A 148 5.53 -6.78 -3.88
CA MET A 148 6.03 -7.04 -5.23
C MET A 148 7.54 -7.36 -5.23
N ARG A 149 8.33 -6.70 -4.38
CA ARG A 149 9.77 -6.99 -4.26
C ARG A 149 10.01 -8.36 -3.64
N ALA A 150 9.24 -8.72 -2.62
CA ALA A 150 9.27 -10.03 -2.01
C ALA A 150 8.86 -11.11 -3.03
N PHE A 151 7.76 -10.89 -3.74
CA PHE A 151 7.28 -11.82 -4.74
C PHE A 151 8.25 -11.98 -5.93
N ALA A 152 8.89 -10.91 -6.38
CA ALA A 152 9.92 -10.97 -7.42
C ALA A 152 11.11 -11.86 -7.00
N ALA A 153 11.57 -11.76 -5.75
CA ALA A 153 12.61 -12.63 -5.20
C ALA A 153 12.12 -14.06 -5.02
N TYR A 154 10.88 -14.25 -4.58
CA TYR A 154 10.25 -15.56 -4.44
C TYR A 154 10.15 -16.31 -5.76
N VAL A 155 9.75 -15.66 -6.86
CA VAL A 155 9.71 -16.22 -8.21
C VAL A 155 11.13 -16.49 -8.75
N GLY A 156 12.10 -15.65 -8.41
CA GLY A 156 13.50 -15.84 -8.75
C GLY A 156 13.90 -15.48 -10.18
N GLU A 157 12.99 -14.98 -11.02
CA GLU A 157 13.29 -14.60 -12.40
C GLU A 157 14.24 -13.39 -12.42
N ARG A 158 15.40 -13.53 -13.06
CA ARG A 158 16.43 -12.47 -13.11
C ARG A 158 16.08 -11.38 -14.12
N SER A 159 16.27 -10.13 -13.73
CA SER A 159 16.14 -8.98 -14.61
C SER A 159 17.46 -8.72 -15.35
N LYS A 160 17.38 -8.31 -16.62
CA LYS A 160 18.54 -7.87 -17.42
C LYS A 160 19.26 -6.63 -16.83
N ARG A 161 18.57 -5.87 -15.96
CA ARG A 161 19.10 -4.67 -15.29
C ARG A 161 19.65 -4.95 -13.89
N GLY A 162 19.78 -6.22 -13.52
CA GLY A 162 20.15 -6.65 -12.17
C GLY A 162 18.93 -6.88 -11.28
N GLY A 163 19.11 -7.64 -10.21
CA GLY A 163 18.03 -8.03 -9.29
C GLY A 163 17.01 -8.99 -9.91
N TYR A 164 15.78 -8.95 -9.43
CA TYR A 164 14.68 -9.78 -9.90
C TYR A 164 13.69 -8.97 -10.73
N LYS A 165 13.05 -9.64 -11.68
CA LYS A 165 12.00 -9.04 -12.52
C LYS A 165 10.72 -8.88 -11.71
N SER A 166 10.16 -7.67 -11.69
CA SER A 166 8.86 -7.41 -11.08
C SER A 166 7.79 -8.28 -11.72
N GLN A 167 6.95 -8.88 -10.90
CA GLN A 167 5.82 -9.71 -11.29
C GLN A 167 4.53 -8.86 -11.26
N LYS A 168 3.48 -9.32 -11.93
CA LYS A 168 2.13 -8.75 -11.77
C LYS A 168 1.48 -9.35 -10.52
N LEU A 169 0.59 -8.60 -9.87
CA LEU A 169 -0.22 -9.13 -8.78
C LEU A 169 -1.13 -10.24 -9.32
N PRO A 170 -1.01 -11.48 -8.82
CA PRO A 170 -1.91 -12.55 -9.21
C PRO A 170 -3.34 -12.26 -8.74
N SER A 171 -4.32 -12.52 -9.61
CA SER A 171 -5.75 -12.35 -9.27
C SER A 171 -6.16 -10.93 -8.90
N ALA A 172 -5.48 -9.90 -9.42
CA ALA A 172 -5.88 -8.51 -9.31
C ALA A 172 -7.31 -8.32 -9.85
N LYS A 173 -8.11 -7.52 -9.12
CA LYS A 173 -9.51 -7.23 -9.45
C LYS A 173 -9.73 -5.78 -9.87
N HIS A 174 -8.71 -4.95 -9.72
CA HIS A 174 -8.75 -3.51 -10.00
C HIS A 174 -9.80 -2.78 -9.15
N THR A 175 -9.93 -3.20 -7.91
CA THR A 175 -10.57 -2.49 -6.81
C THR A 175 -9.62 -2.53 -5.62
N ALA A 176 -9.51 -1.44 -4.86
CA ALA A 176 -8.51 -1.34 -3.81
C ALA A 176 -8.63 -2.47 -2.77
N ILE A 177 -9.84 -2.78 -2.28
CA ILE A 177 -10.05 -3.93 -1.37
C ILE A 177 -9.75 -5.26 -2.05
N GLY A 178 -10.11 -5.43 -3.32
CA GLY A 178 -9.87 -6.67 -4.07
C GLY A 178 -8.38 -6.95 -4.26
N ASP A 179 -7.59 -5.92 -4.54
CA ASP A 179 -6.15 -6.03 -4.75
C ASP A 179 -5.38 -6.11 -3.43
N ALA A 180 -5.85 -5.46 -2.35
CA ALA A 180 -5.37 -5.71 -0.99
C ALA A 180 -5.60 -7.18 -0.57
N GLN A 181 -6.77 -7.78 -0.86
CA GLN A 181 -7.03 -9.20 -0.63
C GLN A 181 -6.11 -10.12 -1.45
N ALA A 182 -5.86 -9.77 -2.72
CA ALA A 182 -4.95 -10.54 -3.57
C ALA A 182 -3.51 -10.48 -3.03
N THR A 183 -3.09 -9.31 -2.53
CA THR A 183 -1.78 -9.12 -1.89
C THR A 183 -1.66 -9.93 -0.59
N LEU A 184 -2.69 -9.94 0.25
CA LEU A 184 -2.67 -10.75 1.48
C LEU A 184 -2.55 -12.26 1.16
N ARG A 185 -3.35 -12.78 0.22
CA ARG A 185 -3.24 -14.19 -0.23
C ARG A 185 -1.86 -14.51 -0.81
N LEU A 186 -1.25 -13.55 -1.48
CA LEU A 186 0.10 -13.73 -2.00
C LEU A 186 1.13 -13.85 -0.88
N ILE A 187 0.99 -13.07 0.21
CA ILE A 187 1.84 -13.17 1.40
C ILE A 187 1.67 -14.55 2.05
N GLU A 188 0.43 -15.01 2.24
CA GLU A 188 0.11 -16.34 2.77
C GLU A 188 0.78 -17.45 1.95
N ARG A 189 0.62 -17.41 0.62
CA ARG A 189 1.25 -18.36 -0.31
C ARG A 189 2.79 -18.33 -0.24
N MET A 190 3.40 -17.15 -0.15
CA MET A 190 4.87 -17.08 0.02
C MET A 190 5.33 -17.68 1.34
N ALA A 191 4.54 -17.56 2.41
CA ALA A 191 4.86 -18.14 3.70
C ALA A 191 4.80 -19.68 3.70
N GLU A 192 3.93 -20.29 2.88
CA GLU A 192 3.86 -21.73 2.68
C GLU A 192 5.15 -22.27 2.06
N GLY A 193 5.76 -21.53 1.13
CA GLY A 193 7.06 -21.84 0.55
C GLY A 193 7.02 -22.80 -0.64
N ASP A 194 5.82 -23.05 -1.20
CA ASP A 194 5.60 -23.98 -2.32
C ASP A 194 5.98 -23.39 -3.70
#